data_811a5d2ec8f89420c41d3beb3985d696
#
_entry.id   811a5d2ec8f89420c41d3beb3985d696
#
_cell.length_a   1.000
_cell.length_b   1.000
_cell.length_c   1.000
_cell.angle_alpha   90.00
_cell.angle_beta   90.00
_cell.angle_gamma   90.00
#
_symmetry.space_group_name_H-M   'P 1'
#
loop_
_entity.id
_entity.type
_entity.pdbx_description
1 polymer ?
#
loop_
_entity_poly.entity_id
_entity_poly.type
_entity_poly.pdbx_seq_one_letter_code
_entity_poly.pdbx_strand_id
1 'polypeptide(L)'
;MNNNTLELSPDEMRALGYRVVDLIAEHFATIDQQPVGRKADPAILRPALLHPPPVQPASPEEIFATLQRDVFPNMMNVGHPRFFAFVPVPSNFISVMADALASGFNVFNGSWLGGSGAAALELAVIEWLRQWCGLPATAGGLFVSGGSMANLTAIVAARHAKLNDRIEGAVVYFSDQTHSSVERAWRVAGFLPEQLCKIPSDDAFRLPLAELERRIAEDRAAGRRPFAIVANAGTTNTGAIDPLPEIAAISKANDLWMHVDGAYGAAATLCDRGRALLKGLDLADSLSLDPHKWLFQSMECGCVLLRDAAILKSAYRIMPEYLADVHRNIAEVNPCDYGIQLTRSFRALKLWMSVQYFGLDAFRAAMERGFHLAEFAEAKLRDMQGWEIVTPAQMGIVTFHHPKADYEKLHDAMLAEGFALATSTVLKGRTVLRFCAINPRTTEDDISQTLDHINRLIQQT
;
A
#
# COMPACT_ATOMS: atom_id res chain seq x y z
N MET A 1 -23.48 -38.68 -0.61
CA MET A 1 -23.00 -37.49 -1.35
C MET A 1 -23.53 -37.56 -2.78
N ASN A 2 -24.19 -36.53 -3.22
CA ASN A 2 -24.69 -36.44 -4.60
C ASN A 2 -23.46 -36.22 -5.51
N ASN A 3 -22.95 -37.27 -6.15
CA ASN A 3 -21.63 -37.32 -6.80
C ASN A 3 -21.46 -36.40 -8.03
N ASN A 4 -22.41 -35.49 -8.31
CA ASN A 4 -22.43 -34.69 -9.55
C ASN A 4 -22.48 -33.17 -9.35
N THR A 5 -22.30 -32.65 -8.13
CA THR A 5 -22.34 -31.20 -7.88
C THR A 5 -21.15 -30.77 -7.03
N LEU A 6 -20.67 -29.54 -7.22
CA LEU A 6 -19.68 -28.89 -6.34
C LEU A 6 -20.35 -28.24 -5.13
N GLU A 7 -21.48 -28.80 -4.66
CA GLU A 7 -22.30 -28.26 -3.60
C GLU A 7 -22.08 -29.04 -2.30
N LEU A 8 -21.98 -28.31 -1.17
CA LEU A 8 -21.97 -28.85 0.17
C LEU A 8 -23.34 -28.67 0.82
N SER A 9 -23.70 -29.56 1.75
CA SER A 9 -24.84 -29.33 2.62
C SER A 9 -24.63 -28.13 3.54
N PRO A 10 -25.68 -27.47 4.03
CA PRO A 10 -25.55 -26.36 4.99
C PRO A 10 -24.76 -26.71 6.24
N ASP A 11 -24.81 -27.95 6.71
CA ASP A 11 -24.09 -28.40 7.90
C ASP A 11 -22.60 -28.62 7.61
N GLU A 12 -22.24 -29.17 6.45
CA GLU A 12 -20.83 -29.22 5.97
C GLU A 12 -20.25 -27.83 5.77
N MET A 13 -21.02 -26.89 5.16
CA MET A 13 -20.60 -25.49 5.01
C MET A 13 -20.31 -24.84 6.37
N ARG A 14 -21.19 -25.03 7.37
CA ARG A 14 -20.99 -24.48 8.72
C ARG A 14 -19.78 -25.09 9.41
N ALA A 15 -19.62 -26.40 9.36
CA ALA A 15 -18.50 -27.10 9.99
C ALA A 15 -17.16 -26.60 9.42
N LEU A 16 -17.05 -26.50 8.09
CA LEU A 16 -15.87 -25.99 7.40
C LEU A 16 -15.62 -24.51 7.73
N GLY A 17 -16.68 -23.67 7.70
CA GLY A 17 -16.61 -22.25 7.98
C GLY A 17 -16.15 -21.96 9.41
N TYR A 18 -16.69 -22.66 10.41
CA TYR A 18 -16.26 -22.51 11.80
C TYR A 18 -14.79 -22.91 11.98
N ARG A 19 -14.35 -23.98 11.34
CA ARG A 19 -12.94 -24.40 11.37
C ARG A 19 -12.02 -23.31 10.80
N VAL A 20 -12.39 -22.68 9.67
CA VAL A 20 -11.61 -21.58 9.08
C VAL A 20 -11.57 -20.38 10.00
N VAL A 21 -12.71 -19.99 10.59
CA VAL A 21 -12.79 -18.87 11.53
C VAL A 21 -11.93 -19.13 12.77
N ASP A 22 -11.97 -20.34 13.33
CA ASP A 22 -11.17 -20.73 14.49
C ASP A 22 -9.66 -20.61 14.18
N LEU A 23 -9.21 -21.12 13.02
CA LEU A 23 -7.81 -21.01 12.60
C LEU A 23 -7.36 -19.55 12.45
N ILE A 24 -8.21 -18.69 11.89
CA ILE A 24 -7.91 -17.26 11.73
C ILE A 24 -7.88 -16.58 13.11
N ALA A 25 -8.85 -16.84 13.97
CA ALA A 25 -8.93 -16.28 15.32
C ALA A 25 -7.72 -16.68 16.17
N GLU A 26 -7.32 -17.95 16.11
CA GLU A 26 -6.12 -18.46 16.81
C GLU A 26 -4.85 -17.78 16.30
N HIS A 27 -4.71 -17.61 14.96
CA HIS A 27 -3.59 -16.86 14.39
C HIS A 27 -3.52 -15.42 14.93
N PHE A 28 -4.64 -14.71 14.98
CA PHE A 28 -4.70 -13.35 15.54
C PHE A 28 -4.38 -13.30 17.04
N ALA A 29 -4.84 -14.30 17.80
CA ALA A 29 -4.66 -14.38 19.25
C ALA A 29 -3.22 -14.72 19.66
N THR A 30 -2.46 -15.39 18.78
CA THR A 30 -1.12 -15.93 19.09
C THR A 30 -0.03 -15.33 18.21
N ILE A 31 -0.33 -14.32 17.40
CA ILE A 31 0.61 -13.78 16.38
C ILE A 31 1.92 -13.27 17.00
N ASP A 32 1.89 -12.72 18.19
CA ASP A 32 3.05 -12.24 18.96
C ASP A 32 3.96 -13.35 19.47
N GLN A 33 3.43 -14.59 19.57
CA GLN A 33 4.14 -15.81 19.98
C GLN A 33 4.67 -16.62 18.79
N GLN A 34 4.21 -16.29 17.59
CA GLN A 34 4.67 -16.93 16.35
C GLN A 34 5.99 -16.31 15.88
N PRO A 35 6.77 -17.01 15.04
CA PRO A 35 7.88 -16.36 14.34
C PRO A 35 7.40 -15.19 13.48
N VAL A 36 8.20 -14.12 13.39
CA VAL A 36 7.93 -12.97 12.53
C VAL A 36 7.84 -13.34 11.04
N GLY A 37 8.37 -14.48 10.69
CA GLY A 37 8.27 -15.09 9.37
C GLY A 37 9.38 -16.11 9.14
N ARG A 38 9.24 -16.85 8.07
CA ARG A 38 10.23 -17.83 7.63
C ARG A 38 10.33 -17.82 6.10
N LYS A 39 11.53 -17.88 5.59
CA LYS A 39 11.81 -18.10 4.17
C LYS A 39 12.18 -19.57 3.96
N ALA A 40 11.33 -20.31 3.27
CA ALA A 40 11.60 -21.72 2.97
C ALA A 40 12.67 -21.89 1.88
N ASP A 41 13.40 -23.00 1.92
CA ASP A 41 14.22 -23.42 0.82
C ASP A 41 13.33 -23.90 -0.35
N PRO A 42 13.48 -23.33 -1.56
CA PRO A 42 12.71 -23.76 -2.72
C PRO A 42 12.93 -25.24 -3.08
N ALA A 43 14.10 -25.82 -2.78
CA ALA A 43 14.39 -27.22 -3.03
C ALA A 43 13.58 -28.17 -2.13
N ILE A 44 13.13 -27.69 -0.98
CA ILE A 44 12.28 -28.43 -0.04
C ILE A 44 10.81 -28.15 -0.32
N LEU A 45 10.43 -26.86 -0.44
CA LEU A 45 9.02 -26.47 -0.50
C LEU A 45 8.37 -26.81 -1.84
N ARG A 46 9.09 -26.65 -2.95
CA ARG A 46 8.53 -26.94 -4.28
C ARG A 46 8.08 -28.40 -4.43
N PRO A 47 8.91 -29.43 -4.11
CA PRO A 47 8.47 -30.82 -4.18
C PRO A 47 7.28 -31.14 -3.26
N ALA A 48 7.15 -30.45 -2.12
CA ALA A 48 6.04 -30.67 -1.18
C ALA A 48 4.68 -30.15 -1.73
N LEU A 49 4.68 -29.18 -2.63
CA LEU A 49 3.46 -28.53 -3.14
C LEU A 49 3.21 -28.74 -4.65
N LEU A 50 4.25 -29.05 -5.43
CA LEU A 50 4.15 -29.25 -6.88
C LEU A 50 3.75 -30.68 -7.23
N HIS A 51 2.46 -30.98 -7.07
CA HIS A 51 1.86 -32.25 -7.47
C HIS A 51 0.87 -32.04 -8.62
N PRO A 52 0.61 -33.04 -9.46
CA PRO A 52 -0.53 -33.03 -10.34
C PRO A 52 -1.85 -32.82 -9.57
N PRO A 53 -2.87 -32.18 -10.19
CA PRO A 53 -4.16 -32.01 -9.51
C PRO A 53 -4.72 -33.36 -9.10
N PRO A 54 -5.26 -33.51 -7.88
CA PRO A 54 -5.79 -34.76 -7.39
C PRO A 54 -7.05 -35.15 -8.21
N VAL A 55 -7.12 -36.41 -8.60
CA VAL A 55 -8.31 -36.98 -9.27
C VAL A 55 -9.37 -37.37 -8.24
N GLN A 56 -8.93 -37.77 -7.06
CA GLN A 56 -9.82 -38.11 -5.94
C GLN A 56 -9.80 -36.98 -4.89
N PRO A 57 -10.92 -36.72 -4.20
CA PRO A 57 -10.97 -35.69 -3.18
C PRO A 57 -10.10 -36.04 -1.98
N ALA A 58 -9.49 -35.04 -1.37
CA ALA A 58 -8.87 -35.11 -0.06
C ALA A 58 -9.89 -34.67 1.02
N SER A 59 -9.71 -35.14 2.22
CA SER A 59 -10.52 -34.68 3.37
C SER A 59 -10.16 -33.23 3.75
N PRO A 60 -11.08 -32.47 4.39
CA PRO A 60 -10.75 -31.15 4.93
C PRO A 60 -9.55 -31.19 5.90
N GLU A 61 -9.42 -32.23 6.69
CA GLU A 61 -8.33 -32.45 7.65
C GLU A 61 -6.97 -32.52 6.94
N GLU A 62 -6.88 -33.29 5.85
CA GLU A 62 -5.66 -33.41 5.04
C GLU A 62 -5.30 -32.10 4.37
N ILE A 63 -6.31 -31.34 3.86
CA ILE A 63 -6.09 -30.03 3.25
C ILE A 63 -5.55 -29.05 4.28
N PHE A 64 -6.20 -28.90 5.45
CA PHE A 64 -5.74 -28.01 6.52
C PHE A 64 -4.38 -28.44 7.07
N ALA A 65 -4.12 -29.74 7.25
CA ALA A 65 -2.81 -30.23 7.68
C ALA A 65 -1.69 -29.82 6.70
N THR A 66 -1.94 -29.87 5.39
CA THR A 66 -1.00 -29.43 4.38
C THR A 66 -0.75 -27.92 4.46
N LEU A 67 -1.82 -27.09 4.60
CA LEU A 67 -1.67 -25.64 4.73
C LEU A 67 -0.89 -25.26 6.01
N GLN A 68 -1.19 -25.90 7.13
CA GLN A 68 -0.54 -25.64 8.43
C GLN A 68 0.92 -26.14 8.48
N ARG A 69 1.26 -27.18 7.73
CA ARG A 69 2.62 -27.72 7.67
C ARG A 69 3.50 -27.01 6.66
N ASP A 70 2.98 -26.78 5.45
CA ASP A 70 3.80 -26.41 4.30
C ASP A 70 3.60 -24.95 3.83
N VAL A 71 2.45 -24.31 4.10
CA VAL A 71 2.13 -22.98 3.57
C VAL A 71 2.27 -21.90 4.65
N PHE A 72 1.45 -21.97 5.70
CA PHE A 72 1.37 -20.89 6.69
C PHE A 72 2.67 -20.65 7.48
N PRO A 73 3.47 -21.67 7.85
CA PRO A 73 4.75 -21.43 8.52
C PRO A 73 5.84 -20.82 7.62
N ASN A 74 5.66 -20.88 6.29
CA ASN A 74 6.63 -20.42 5.30
C ASN A 74 6.24 -19.10 4.65
N MET A 75 5.71 -18.17 5.44
CA MET A 75 5.34 -16.81 5.02
C MET A 75 5.80 -15.78 6.05
N MET A 76 5.83 -14.50 5.65
CA MET A 76 6.08 -13.40 6.58
C MET A 76 4.78 -13.04 7.29
N ASN A 77 4.82 -12.97 8.62
CA ASN A 77 3.72 -12.49 9.45
C ASN A 77 3.72 -10.97 9.49
N VAL A 78 3.26 -10.33 8.40
CA VAL A 78 3.30 -8.86 8.22
C VAL A 78 2.48 -8.08 9.28
N GLY A 79 1.61 -8.76 10.02
CA GLY A 79 0.86 -8.22 11.16
C GLY A 79 1.53 -8.46 12.52
N HIS A 80 2.68 -9.13 12.58
CA HIS A 80 3.40 -9.40 13.82
C HIS A 80 3.92 -8.10 14.46
N PRO A 81 3.82 -7.91 15.80
CA PRO A 81 4.23 -6.67 16.46
C PRO A 81 5.71 -6.32 16.28
N ARG A 82 6.58 -7.28 16.03
CA ARG A 82 8.01 -7.08 15.75
C ARG A 82 8.38 -7.17 14.27
N PHE A 83 7.41 -7.02 13.37
CA PHE A 83 7.64 -6.88 11.93
C PHE A 83 7.78 -5.39 11.57
N PHE A 84 9.03 -4.91 11.46
CA PHE A 84 9.37 -3.51 11.11
C PHE A 84 9.84 -3.34 9.67
N ALA A 85 9.84 -4.43 8.89
CA ALA A 85 10.29 -4.45 7.51
C ALA A 85 9.30 -3.79 6.56
N PHE A 86 9.79 -3.28 5.43
CA PHE A 86 8.96 -2.64 4.41
C PHE A 86 8.04 -1.55 4.99
N VAL A 87 6.80 -1.47 4.49
CA VAL A 87 5.70 -0.82 5.20
C VAL A 87 4.79 -1.95 5.70
N PRO A 88 4.68 -2.20 7.01
CA PRO A 88 3.83 -3.25 7.55
C PRO A 88 2.38 -3.12 7.10
N VAL A 89 1.71 -4.25 6.95
CA VAL A 89 0.31 -4.33 6.50
C VAL A 89 -0.51 -5.08 7.55
N PRO A 90 -0.57 -4.59 8.79
CA PRO A 90 -1.30 -5.23 9.86
C PRO A 90 -2.81 -5.15 9.59
N SER A 91 -3.45 -6.28 9.35
CA SER A 91 -4.90 -6.33 9.19
C SER A 91 -5.61 -6.37 10.54
N ASN A 92 -6.84 -5.86 10.58
CA ASN A 92 -7.78 -6.10 11.68
C ASN A 92 -8.75 -7.26 11.31
N PHE A 93 -9.28 -7.94 12.32
CA PHE A 93 -10.15 -9.11 12.12
C PHE A 93 -11.44 -8.77 11.37
N ILE A 94 -12.00 -7.56 11.58
CA ILE A 94 -13.23 -7.12 10.90
C ILE A 94 -13.00 -7.01 9.38
N SER A 95 -11.83 -6.56 8.95
CA SER A 95 -11.49 -6.47 7.53
C SER A 95 -11.37 -7.86 6.87
N VAL A 96 -10.92 -8.87 7.61
CA VAL A 96 -10.87 -10.27 7.15
C VAL A 96 -12.29 -10.83 7.00
N MET A 97 -13.17 -10.55 7.96
CA MET A 97 -14.58 -10.96 7.88
C MET A 97 -15.32 -10.24 6.74
N ALA A 98 -14.97 -8.99 6.44
CA ALA A 98 -15.50 -8.28 5.29
C ALA A 98 -15.10 -8.96 3.96
N ASP A 99 -13.86 -9.43 3.84
CA ASP A 99 -13.43 -10.23 2.66
C ASP A 99 -14.19 -11.54 2.56
N ALA A 100 -14.40 -12.23 3.67
CA ALA A 100 -15.20 -13.46 3.70
C ALA A 100 -16.64 -13.23 3.23
N LEU A 101 -17.26 -12.12 3.66
CA LEU A 101 -18.60 -11.72 3.20
C LEU A 101 -18.59 -11.36 1.71
N ALA A 102 -17.64 -10.52 1.25
CA ALA A 102 -17.55 -10.13 -0.14
C ALA A 102 -17.38 -11.33 -1.08
N SER A 103 -16.55 -12.32 -0.68
CA SER A 103 -16.31 -13.55 -1.42
C SER A 103 -17.50 -14.52 -1.31
N GLY A 104 -18.10 -14.67 -0.13
CA GLY A 104 -19.22 -15.57 0.11
C GLY A 104 -20.50 -15.17 -0.65
N PHE A 105 -20.76 -13.86 -0.79
CA PHE A 105 -21.84 -13.36 -1.63
C PHE A 105 -21.43 -13.22 -3.10
N ASN A 106 -20.19 -13.53 -3.45
CA ASN A 106 -19.64 -13.45 -4.82
C ASN A 106 -19.97 -12.14 -5.53
N VAL A 107 -19.73 -11.01 -4.86
CA VAL A 107 -20.18 -9.69 -5.31
C VAL A 107 -19.41 -9.23 -6.54
N PHE A 108 -20.13 -8.98 -7.64
CA PHE A 108 -19.58 -8.31 -8.82
C PHE A 108 -19.70 -6.79 -8.66
N ASN A 109 -18.59 -6.14 -8.33
CA ASN A 109 -18.55 -4.67 -8.14
C ASN A 109 -18.00 -3.94 -9.38
N GLY A 110 -18.40 -4.35 -10.58
CA GLY A 110 -17.99 -3.72 -11.84
C GLY A 110 -19.03 -2.74 -12.37
N SER A 111 -20.33 -2.98 -12.12
CA SER A 111 -21.42 -2.13 -12.62
C SER A 111 -22.51 -1.96 -11.57
N TRP A 112 -23.31 -0.91 -11.74
CA TRP A 112 -24.50 -0.67 -10.90
C TRP A 112 -25.50 -1.81 -11.03
N LEU A 113 -25.75 -2.25 -12.25
CA LEU A 113 -26.64 -3.39 -12.52
C LEU A 113 -26.20 -4.68 -11.82
N GLY A 114 -24.88 -4.94 -11.82
CA GLY A 114 -24.32 -6.16 -11.21
C GLY A 114 -24.22 -6.12 -9.69
N GLY A 115 -24.10 -4.91 -9.10
CA GLY A 115 -23.89 -4.77 -7.65
C GLY A 115 -24.15 -3.34 -7.13
N SER A 116 -25.39 -2.85 -7.28
CA SER A 116 -25.73 -1.47 -6.90
C SER A 116 -25.40 -1.13 -5.45
N GLY A 117 -25.68 -2.05 -4.50
CA GLY A 117 -25.33 -1.87 -3.09
C GLY A 117 -23.82 -1.76 -2.86
N ALA A 118 -23.02 -2.57 -3.55
CA ALA A 118 -21.57 -2.53 -3.47
C ALA A 118 -20.99 -1.26 -4.12
N ALA A 119 -21.52 -0.86 -5.28
CA ALA A 119 -21.13 0.38 -5.96
C ALA A 119 -21.47 1.62 -5.10
N ALA A 120 -22.67 1.67 -4.54
CA ALA A 120 -23.09 2.76 -3.64
C ALA A 120 -22.21 2.85 -2.38
N LEU A 121 -21.87 1.71 -1.78
CA LEU A 121 -21.00 1.68 -0.60
C LEU A 121 -19.55 2.07 -0.95
N GLU A 122 -19.03 1.64 -2.12
CA GLU A 122 -17.72 2.09 -2.58
C GLU A 122 -17.67 3.60 -2.76
N LEU A 123 -18.71 4.21 -3.36
CA LEU A 123 -18.81 5.67 -3.49
C LEU A 123 -18.85 6.37 -2.13
N ALA A 124 -19.57 5.82 -1.15
CA ALA A 124 -19.61 6.38 0.21
C ALA A 124 -18.21 6.36 0.87
N VAL A 125 -17.47 5.28 0.72
CA VAL A 125 -16.11 5.17 1.29
C VAL A 125 -15.10 6.04 0.53
N ILE A 126 -15.23 6.18 -0.79
CA ILE A 126 -14.44 7.15 -1.58
C ILE A 126 -14.71 8.58 -1.09
N GLU A 127 -15.97 8.93 -0.79
CA GLU A 127 -16.31 10.23 -0.24
C GLU A 127 -15.65 10.46 1.14
N TRP A 128 -15.57 9.45 2.01
CA TRP A 128 -14.80 9.55 3.26
C TRP A 128 -13.32 9.84 3.00
N LEU A 129 -12.70 9.07 2.12
CA LEU A 129 -11.28 9.24 1.77
C LEU A 129 -11.02 10.62 1.15
N ARG A 130 -11.93 11.10 0.28
CA ARG A 130 -11.88 12.43 -0.30
C ARG A 130 -11.87 13.51 0.79
N GLN A 131 -12.81 13.43 1.74
CA GLN A 131 -12.92 14.39 2.83
C GLN A 131 -11.70 14.35 3.76
N TRP A 132 -11.19 13.16 4.10
CA TRP A 132 -10.01 13.03 4.95
C TRP A 132 -8.77 13.64 4.30
N CYS A 133 -8.62 13.51 2.99
CA CYS A 133 -7.53 14.13 2.23
C CYS A 133 -7.77 15.60 1.87
N GLY A 134 -8.90 16.19 2.22
CA GLY A 134 -9.22 17.60 1.95
C GLY A 134 -9.48 17.92 0.47
N LEU A 135 -9.69 16.92 -0.37
CA LEU A 135 -9.91 17.11 -1.81
C LEU A 135 -11.28 17.78 -2.08
N PRO A 136 -11.43 18.55 -3.19
CA PRO A 136 -12.67 19.26 -3.52
C PRO A 136 -13.84 18.31 -3.80
N ALA A 137 -15.07 18.86 -3.80
CA ALA A 137 -16.29 18.07 -4.04
C ALA A 137 -16.37 17.42 -5.43
N THR A 138 -15.60 17.92 -6.40
CA THR A 138 -15.47 17.33 -7.74
C THR A 138 -14.60 16.07 -7.76
N ALA A 139 -13.82 15.85 -6.69
CA ALA A 139 -12.94 14.72 -6.59
C ALA A 139 -13.70 13.42 -6.32
N GLY A 140 -13.14 12.36 -6.85
CA GLY A 140 -13.64 11.00 -6.64
C GLY A 140 -12.57 10.01 -7.07
N GLY A 141 -12.91 8.74 -7.13
CA GLY A 141 -11.89 7.73 -7.38
C GLY A 141 -12.42 6.33 -7.54
N LEU A 142 -11.53 5.37 -7.30
CA LEU A 142 -11.78 3.96 -7.49
C LEU A 142 -10.94 3.14 -6.50
N PHE A 143 -11.56 2.12 -5.90
CA PHE A 143 -10.78 1.09 -5.19
C PHE A 143 -10.07 0.16 -6.17
N VAL A 144 -8.80 -0.07 -5.92
CA VAL A 144 -7.89 -0.91 -6.72
C VAL A 144 -7.16 -1.91 -5.82
N SER A 145 -6.31 -2.76 -6.40
CA SER A 145 -5.57 -3.76 -5.63
C SER A 145 -4.53 -3.16 -4.66
N GLY A 146 -3.93 -2.03 -4.99
CA GLY A 146 -2.92 -1.37 -4.16
C GLY A 146 -2.26 -0.22 -4.89
N GLY A 147 -1.27 0.44 -4.24
CA GLY A 147 -0.58 1.63 -4.72
C GLY A 147 -0.01 1.49 -6.14
N SER A 148 0.47 0.33 -6.52
CA SER A 148 0.95 0.10 -7.88
C SER A 148 -0.15 0.28 -8.93
N MET A 149 -1.35 -0.23 -8.68
CA MET A 149 -2.49 -0.06 -9.57
C MET A 149 -3.07 1.35 -9.46
N ALA A 150 -3.07 1.94 -8.26
CA ALA A 150 -3.49 3.32 -8.04
C ALA A 150 -2.61 4.30 -8.83
N ASN A 151 -1.27 4.14 -8.75
CA ASN A 151 -0.32 4.94 -9.52
C ASN A 151 -0.50 4.74 -11.03
N LEU A 152 -0.65 3.50 -11.51
CA LEU A 152 -0.90 3.24 -12.93
C LEU A 152 -2.20 3.91 -13.39
N THR A 153 -3.28 3.79 -12.62
CA THR A 153 -4.59 4.38 -12.95
C THR A 153 -4.48 5.91 -13.04
N ALA A 154 -3.81 6.56 -12.07
CA ALA A 154 -3.58 8.00 -12.06
C ALA A 154 -2.73 8.45 -13.26
N ILE A 155 -1.67 7.71 -13.58
CA ILE A 155 -0.74 8.02 -14.67
C ILE A 155 -1.42 7.94 -16.03
N VAL A 156 -2.26 6.94 -16.27
CA VAL A 156 -3.05 6.84 -17.51
C VAL A 156 -4.04 8.00 -17.61
N ALA A 157 -4.70 8.37 -16.51
CA ALA A 157 -5.59 9.53 -16.48
C ALA A 157 -4.84 10.85 -16.76
N ALA A 158 -3.65 11.03 -16.17
CA ALA A 158 -2.78 12.20 -16.43
C ALA A 158 -2.34 12.27 -17.90
N ARG A 159 -1.92 11.13 -18.48
CA ARG A 159 -1.57 11.00 -19.90
C ARG A 159 -2.73 11.41 -20.80
N HIS A 160 -3.93 10.89 -20.51
CA HIS A 160 -5.13 11.24 -21.25
C HIS A 160 -5.45 12.75 -21.15
N ALA A 161 -5.50 13.28 -19.94
CA ALA A 161 -5.90 14.68 -19.68
C ALA A 161 -4.91 15.72 -20.23
N LYS A 162 -3.59 15.47 -20.11
CA LYS A 162 -2.56 16.46 -20.46
C LYS A 162 -1.97 16.26 -21.87
N LEU A 163 -1.98 15.04 -22.37
CA LEU A 163 -1.30 14.69 -23.62
C LEU A 163 -2.24 14.23 -24.73
N ASN A 164 -3.55 14.05 -24.45
CA ASN A 164 -4.48 13.38 -25.36
C ASN A 164 -3.88 12.06 -25.87
N ASP A 165 -3.28 11.30 -24.96
CA ASP A 165 -2.59 10.02 -25.19
C ASP A 165 -1.35 10.06 -26.11
N ARG A 166 -0.88 11.22 -26.51
CA ARG A 166 0.31 11.41 -27.36
C ARG A 166 1.54 11.68 -26.49
N ILE A 167 2.38 10.67 -26.34
CA ILE A 167 3.51 10.68 -25.37
C ILE A 167 4.85 11.15 -25.98
N GLU A 168 4.91 11.47 -27.29
CA GLU A 168 6.14 11.87 -27.95
C GLU A 168 6.70 13.14 -27.33
N GLY A 169 7.96 13.10 -26.91
CA GLY A 169 8.67 14.19 -26.26
C GLY A 169 8.17 14.55 -24.86
N ALA A 170 7.19 13.85 -24.31
CA ALA A 170 6.68 14.10 -22.97
C ALA A 170 7.72 13.74 -21.92
N VAL A 171 7.80 14.52 -20.81
CA VAL A 171 8.71 14.27 -19.69
C VAL A 171 7.97 14.35 -18.37
N VAL A 172 8.29 13.39 -17.49
CA VAL A 172 7.78 13.33 -16.10
C VAL A 172 8.94 13.46 -15.11
N TYR A 173 8.66 14.06 -13.96
CA TYR A 173 9.66 14.38 -12.93
C TYR A 173 9.28 13.70 -11.63
N PHE A 174 10.26 13.05 -10.97
CA PHE A 174 10.12 12.45 -9.65
C PHE A 174 11.47 12.28 -8.96
N SER A 175 11.48 12.11 -7.64
CA SER A 175 12.74 11.92 -6.92
C SER A 175 13.25 10.48 -6.99
N ASP A 176 14.53 10.27 -6.67
CA ASP A 176 15.15 8.95 -6.51
C ASP A 176 14.58 8.16 -5.31
N GLN A 177 13.81 8.83 -4.43
CA GLN A 177 13.09 8.21 -3.31
C GLN A 177 11.67 7.74 -3.67
N THR A 178 11.19 8.09 -4.86
CA THR A 178 9.88 7.67 -5.33
C THR A 178 9.81 6.14 -5.50
N HIS A 179 8.72 5.55 -5.05
CA HIS A 179 8.54 4.10 -5.07
C HIS A 179 8.61 3.53 -6.50
N SER A 180 9.26 2.37 -6.65
CA SER A 180 9.50 1.73 -7.97
C SER A 180 8.23 1.44 -8.78
N SER A 181 7.06 1.39 -8.13
CA SER A 181 5.77 1.23 -8.82
C SER A 181 5.46 2.40 -9.76
N VAL A 182 5.92 3.61 -9.45
CA VAL A 182 5.72 4.81 -10.27
C VAL A 182 6.51 4.68 -11.57
N GLU A 183 7.81 4.38 -11.50
CA GLU A 183 8.62 4.15 -12.72
C GLU A 183 8.05 2.99 -13.55
N ARG A 184 7.65 1.89 -12.90
CA ARG A 184 7.01 0.77 -13.57
C ARG A 184 5.71 1.17 -14.25
N ALA A 185 4.87 1.97 -13.59
CA ALA A 185 3.61 2.43 -14.14
C ALA A 185 3.80 3.33 -15.37
N TRP A 186 4.80 4.23 -15.37
CA TRP A 186 5.15 5.02 -16.55
C TRP A 186 5.57 4.13 -17.73
N ARG A 187 6.44 3.14 -17.48
CA ARG A 187 6.89 2.19 -18.51
C ARG A 187 5.73 1.36 -19.07
N VAL A 188 4.82 0.88 -18.21
CA VAL A 188 3.60 0.15 -18.64
C VAL A 188 2.68 1.06 -19.45
N ALA A 189 2.61 2.37 -19.09
CA ALA A 189 1.85 3.37 -19.86
C ALA A 189 2.51 3.79 -21.19
N GLY A 190 3.65 3.19 -21.55
CA GLY A 190 4.33 3.36 -22.83
C GLY A 190 5.48 4.38 -22.85
N PHE A 191 5.81 4.98 -21.71
CA PHE A 191 6.90 5.96 -21.64
C PHE A 191 8.27 5.27 -21.70
N LEU A 192 9.19 5.87 -22.43
CA LEU A 192 10.57 5.41 -22.59
C LEU A 192 11.44 5.93 -21.43
N PRO A 193 12.57 5.27 -21.11
CA PRO A 193 13.44 5.69 -20.01
C PRO A 193 13.91 7.15 -20.09
N GLU A 194 14.19 7.68 -21.26
CA GLU A 194 14.60 9.07 -21.48
C GLU A 194 13.50 10.11 -21.22
N GLN A 195 12.27 9.68 -21.09
CA GLN A 195 11.13 10.51 -20.70
C GLN A 195 10.92 10.60 -19.18
N LEU A 196 11.69 9.80 -18.42
CA LEU A 196 11.59 9.66 -16.97
C LEU A 196 12.73 10.43 -16.31
N CYS A 197 12.49 11.68 -15.91
CA CYS A 197 13.47 12.53 -15.23
C CYS A 197 13.49 12.22 -13.72
N LYS A 198 14.38 11.31 -13.32
CA LYS A 198 14.63 10.99 -11.92
C LYS A 198 15.62 11.99 -11.33
N ILE A 199 15.17 12.78 -10.35
CA ILE A 199 15.94 13.85 -9.71
C ILE A 199 16.53 13.32 -8.40
N PRO A 200 17.85 13.46 -8.16
CA PRO A 200 18.46 13.14 -6.88
C PRO A 200 17.82 13.96 -5.74
N SER A 201 17.44 13.29 -4.65
CA SER A 201 16.84 13.95 -3.50
C SER A 201 17.82 14.84 -2.72
N ASP A 202 17.28 15.80 -1.98
CA ASP A 202 18.04 16.67 -1.05
C ASP A 202 18.57 15.88 0.17
N ASP A 203 19.19 16.57 1.12
CA ASP A 203 19.73 15.94 2.33
C ASP A 203 18.65 15.45 3.28
N ALA A 204 17.42 15.92 3.13
CA ALA A 204 16.24 15.43 3.84
C ALA A 204 15.45 14.36 3.04
N PHE A 205 16.04 13.85 1.95
CA PHE A 205 15.44 12.83 1.07
C PHE A 205 14.13 13.27 0.41
N ARG A 206 13.99 14.57 0.10
CA ARG A 206 12.83 15.17 -0.57
C ARG A 206 13.21 15.61 -1.99
N LEU A 207 12.21 15.80 -2.83
CA LEU A 207 12.37 16.36 -4.18
C LEU A 207 12.86 17.83 -4.09
N PRO A 208 14.08 18.16 -4.57
CA PRO A 208 14.63 19.52 -4.49
C PRO A 208 14.00 20.44 -5.53
N LEU A 209 13.33 21.51 -5.07
CA LEU A 209 12.53 22.39 -5.91
C LEU A 209 13.37 23.13 -6.98
N ALA A 210 14.53 23.66 -6.61
CA ALA A 210 15.40 24.38 -7.53
C ALA A 210 15.88 23.49 -8.70
N GLU A 211 16.19 22.23 -8.39
CA GLU A 211 16.59 21.25 -9.42
C GLU A 211 15.40 20.86 -10.30
N LEU A 212 14.22 20.69 -9.71
CA LEU A 212 12.99 20.44 -10.45
C LEU A 212 12.70 21.56 -11.47
N GLU A 213 12.73 22.83 -11.04
CA GLU A 213 12.49 23.99 -11.92
C GLU A 213 13.55 24.09 -13.01
N ARG A 214 14.82 23.86 -12.66
CA ARG A 214 15.92 23.84 -13.62
C ARG A 214 15.69 22.79 -14.72
N ARG A 215 15.34 21.57 -14.34
CA ARG A 215 15.06 20.46 -15.30
C ARG A 215 13.87 20.76 -16.20
N ILE A 216 12.80 21.31 -15.64
CA ILE A 216 11.62 21.73 -16.43
C ILE A 216 12.03 22.78 -17.47
N ALA A 217 12.84 23.78 -17.09
CA ALA A 217 13.28 24.81 -17.99
C ALA A 217 14.20 24.28 -19.12
N GLU A 218 15.13 23.38 -18.77
CA GLU A 218 16.03 22.73 -19.73
C GLU A 218 15.26 21.88 -20.74
N ASP A 219 14.31 21.10 -20.28
CA ASP A 219 13.50 20.24 -21.15
C ASP A 219 12.65 21.06 -22.13
N ARG A 220 12.08 22.18 -21.67
CA ARG A 220 11.37 23.12 -22.55
C ARG A 220 12.29 23.76 -23.59
N ALA A 221 13.47 24.18 -23.17
CA ALA A 221 14.45 24.76 -24.08
C ALA A 221 14.93 23.77 -25.16
N ALA A 222 14.95 22.48 -24.80
CA ALA A 222 15.26 21.37 -25.71
C ALA A 222 14.06 20.92 -26.59
N GLY A 223 12.91 21.62 -26.52
CA GLY A 223 11.71 21.28 -27.28
C GLY A 223 10.93 20.05 -26.74
N ARG A 224 11.27 19.60 -25.55
CA ARG A 224 10.53 18.53 -24.87
C ARG A 224 9.25 19.07 -24.22
N ARG A 225 8.37 18.18 -23.79
CA ARG A 225 7.05 18.50 -23.23
C ARG A 225 6.94 18.07 -21.78
N PRO A 226 7.42 18.86 -20.79
CA PRO A 226 7.10 18.64 -19.38
C PRO A 226 5.59 18.53 -19.17
N PHE A 227 5.09 17.48 -18.48
CA PHE A 227 3.63 17.36 -18.30
C PHE A 227 3.19 16.83 -16.93
N ALA A 228 4.06 16.16 -16.16
CA ALA A 228 3.69 15.65 -14.85
C ALA A 228 4.84 15.66 -13.85
N ILE A 229 4.50 15.86 -12.58
CA ILE A 229 5.39 15.71 -11.42
C ILE A 229 4.76 14.67 -10.49
N VAL A 230 5.57 13.74 -9.97
CA VAL A 230 5.16 12.85 -8.90
C VAL A 230 5.86 13.26 -7.62
N ALA A 231 5.07 13.67 -6.63
CA ALA A 231 5.50 13.98 -5.28
C ALA A 231 5.17 12.82 -4.33
N ASN A 232 5.90 12.72 -3.22
CA ASN A 232 5.72 11.66 -2.23
C ASN A 232 5.12 12.23 -0.94
N ALA A 233 4.07 11.61 -0.44
CA ALA A 233 3.50 11.86 0.87
C ALA A 233 3.91 10.75 1.85
N GLY A 234 5.18 10.71 2.19
CA GLY A 234 5.84 9.66 2.95
C GLY A 234 6.54 8.63 2.05
N THR A 235 7.86 8.81 1.83
CA THR A 235 8.67 7.86 1.05
C THR A 235 8.83 6.53 1.79
N THR A 236 8.87 5.43 1.05
CA THR A 236 9.04 4.09 1.64
C THR A 236 10.33 3.96 2.43
N ASN A 237 11.42 4.58 1.99
CA ASN A 237 12.72 4.44 2.66
C ASN A 237 12.82 5.21 3.97
N THR A 238 12.36 6.46 3.99
CA THR A 238 12.66 7.40 5.09
C THR A 238 11.43 8.02 5.74
N GLY A 239 10.24 7.86 5.13
CA GLY A 239 9.04 8.58 5.55
C GLY A 239 9.02 10.05 5.12
N ALA A 240 10.02 10.53 4.34
CA ALA A 240 10.13 11.91 3.91
C ALA A 240 8.90 12.34 3.10
N ILE A 241 8.46 13.57 3.33
CA ILE A 241 7.36 14.20 2.62
C ILE A 241 7.95 15.29 1.73
N ASP A 242 7.64 15.23 0.45
CA ASP A 242 8.01 16.27 -0.49
C ASP A 242 7.30 17.60 -0.17
N PRO A 243 7.85 18.76 -0.53
CA PRO A 243 7.25 20.08 -0.29
C PRO A 243 6.02 20.30 -1.18
N LEU A 244 4.89 19.67 -0.77
CA LEU A 244 3.67 19.58 -1.59
C LEU A 244 3.08 20.92 -2.01
N PRO A 245 3.00 21.98 -1.15
CA PRO A 245 2.48 23.26 -1.55
C PRO A 245 3.31 23.93 -2.65
N GLU A 246 4.63 23.85 -2.56
CA GLU A 246 5.57 24.45 -3.49
C GLU A 246 5.56 23.67 -4.83
N ILE A 247 5.51 22.33 -4.77
CA ILE A 247 5.38 21.51 -5.99
C ILE A 247 4.04 21.81 -6.68
N ALA A 248 2.96 22.00 -5.94
CA ALA A 248 1.68 22.40 -6.52
C ALA A 248 1.76 23.78 -7.21
N ALA A 249 2.49 24.73 -6.61
CA ALA A 249 2.73 26.04 -7.23
C ALA A 249 3.53 25.91 -8.54
N ILE A 250 4.60 25.11 -8.54
CA ILE A 250 5.42 24.82 -9.74
C ILE A 250 4.56 24.13 -10.81
N SER A 251 3.78 23.13 -10.42
CA SER A 251 2.88 22.40 -11.34
C SER A 251 1.89 23.34 -12.00
N LYS A 252 1.24 24.21 -11.22
CA LYS A 252 0.29 25.20 -11.72
C LYS A 252 0.93 26.20 -12.65
N ALA A 253 2.10 26.76 -12.28
CA ALA A 253 2.82 27.74 -13.07
C ALA A 253 3.30 27.17 -14.42
N ASN A 254 3.51 25.87 -14.49
CA ASN A 254 4.03 25.17 -15.65
C ASN A 254 2.98 24.31 -16.39
N ASP A 255 1.71 24.36 -16.00
CA ASP A 255 0.61 23.54 -16.53
C ASP A 255 0.91 22.04 -16.50
N LEU A 256 1.50 21.56 -15.38
CA LEU A 256 1.85 20.17 -15.17
C LEU A 256 0.80 19.47 -14.31
N TRP A 257 0.63 18.17 -14.49
CA TRP A 257 -0.15 17.31 -13.60
C TRP A 257 0.65 17.00 -12.34
N MET A 258 0.07 17.24 -11.17
CA MET A 258 0.66 16.82 -9.90
C MET A 258 0.01 15.52 -9.41
N HIS A 259 0.75 14.42 -9.49
CA HIS A 259 0.38 13.18 -8.80
C HIS A 259 1.08 13.09 -7.46
N VAL A 260 0.38 12.73 -6.41
CA VAL A 260 0.98 12.45 -5.10
C VAL A 260 0.91 10.94 -4.82
N ASP A 261 2.07 10.30 -4.71
CA ASP A 261 2.15 8.96 -4.14
C ASP A 261 2.03 9.06 -2.61
N GLY A 262 0.81 8.90 -2.14
CA GLY A 262 0.43 8.83 -0.74
C GLY A 262 0.03 7.43 -0.30
N ALA A 263 0.38 6.40 -1.08
CA ALA A 263 -0.01 5.02 -0.85
C ALA A 263 0.19 4.59 0.61
N TYR A 264 1.26 5.08 1.23
CA TYR A 264 1.55 4.86 2.64
C TYR A 264 1.02 5.99 3.52
N GLY A 265 1.45 7.23 3.25
CA GLY A 265 1.33 8.30 4.24
C GLY A 265 0.03 9.09 4.17
N ALA A 266 -0.74 9.06 3.07
CA ALA A 266 -1.96 9.86 2.95
C ALA A 266 -3.01 9.51 4.02
N ALA A 267 -3.02 8.28 4.52
CA ALA A 267 -3.90 7.88 5.62
C ALA A 267 -3.71 8.72 6.89
N ALA A 268 -2.50 9.23 7.14
CA ALA A 268 -2.19 10.04 8.32
C ALA A 268 -2.98 11.36 8.39
N THR A 269 -3.61 11.81 7.29
CA THR A 269 -4.53 12.95 7.32
C THR A 269 -5.71 12.77 8.28
N LEU A 270 -5.99 11.56 8.75
CA LEU A 270 -7.01 11.32 9.79
C LEU A 270 -6.66 11.94 11.14
N CYS A 271 -5.38 12.09 11.50
CA CYS A 271 -4.96 12.74 12.74
C CYS A 271 -4.43 14.16 12.48
N ASP A 272 -4.44 15.01 13.53
CA ASP A 272 -4.06 16.42 13.41
C ASP A 272 -2.59 16.58 13.01
N ARG A 273 -1.73 15.78 13.60
CA ARG A 273 -0.30 15.75 13.29
C ARG A 273 -0.05 15.42 11.81
N GLY A 274 -0.68 14.36 11.30
CA GLY A 274 -0.54 13.97 9.91
C GLY A 274 -1.09 15.03 8.95
N ARG A 275 -2.21 15.68 9.27
CA ARG A 275 -2.75 16.81 8.48
C ARG A 275 -1.75 17.97 8.40
N ALA A 276 -1.11 18.30 9.51
CA ALA A 276 -0.11 19.38 9.53
C ALA A 276 1.11 19.04 8.66
N LEU A 277 1.60 17.80 8.72
CA LEU A 277 2.73 17.32 7.94
C LEU A 277 2.42 17.23 6.43
N LEU A 278 1.19 16.86 6.08
CA LEU A 278 0.72 16.66 4.70
C LEU A 278 0.02 17.87 4.11
N LYS A 279 0.29 19.08 4.64
CA LYS A 279 -0.23 20.32 4.08
C LYS A 279 0.07 20.40 2.58
N GLY A 280 -0.96 20.69 1.77
CA GLY A 280 -0.87 20.74 0.31
C GLY A 280 -1.23 19.43 -0.39
N LEU A 281 -1.51 18.35 0.34
CA LEU A 281 -2.03 17.10 -0.24
C LEU A 281 -3.31 17.33 -1.03
N ASP A 282 -4.16 18.22 -0.53
CA ASP A 282 -5.41 18.65 -1.15
C ASP A 282 -5.23 19.38 -2.48
N LEU A 283 -4.01 19.79 -2.84
CA LEU A 283 -3.68 20.47 -4.10
C LEU A 283 -3.36 19.48 -5.24
N ALA A 284 -3.20 18.20 -4.96
CA ALA A 284 -2.90 17.18 -5.96
C ALA A 284 -4.00 17.04 -7.03
N ASP A 285 -3.62 16.79 -8.28
CA ASP A 285 -4.54 16.40 -9.35
C ASP A 285 -4.96 14.93 -9.21
N SER A 286 -4.06 14.10 -8.70
CA SER A 286 -4.32 12.70 -8.36
C SER A 286 -3.51 12.25 -7.15
N LEU A 287 -4.07 11.30 -6.39
CA LEU A 287 -3.53 10.77 -5.15
C LEU A 287 -3.70 9.26 -5.11
N SER A 288 -2.64 8.52 -4.77
CA SER A 288 -2.73 7.11 -4.36
C SER A 288 -2.81 6.98 -2.84
N LEU A 289 -3.64 6.06 -2.34
CA LEU A 289 -3.80 5.75 -0.92
C LEU A 289 -4.09 4.26 -0.77
N ASP A 290 -3.35 3.56 0.12
CA ASP A 290 -3.56 2.13 0.37
C ASP A 290 -4.18 1.90 1.75
N PRO A 291 -5.51 1.63 1.84
CA PRO A 291 -6.13 1.26 3.10
C PRO A 291 -5.50 0.03 3.75
N HIS A 292 -4.92 -0.89 2.98
CA HIS A 292 -4.23 -2.05 3.54
C HIS A 292 -2.91 -1.73 4.25
N LYS A 293 -2.39 -0.48 4.15
CA LYS A 293 -1.22 -0.02 4.90
C LYS A 293 -1.64 0.60 6.23
N TRP A 294 -1.66 1.90 6.33
CA TRP A 294 -1.91 2.61 7.60
C TRP A 294 -3.40 2.80 7.97
N LEU A 295 -4.32 2.19 7.22
CA LEU A 295 -5.71 2.03 7.63
C LEU A 295 -6.04 0.58 8.05
N PHE A 296 -5.02 -0.27 8.18
CA PHE A 296 -5.08 -1.59 8.79
C PHE A 296 -6.09 -2.57 8.17
N GLN A 297 -6.27 -2.50 6.85
CA GLN A 297 -7.15 -3.42 6.13
C GLN A 297 -6.38 -4.66 5.65
N SER A 298 -7.06 -5.80 5.52
CA SER A 298 -6.50 -6.99 4.88
C SER A 298 -6.13 -6.72 3.41
N MET A 299 -5.01 -7.28 2.93
CA MET A 299 -4.64 -7.25 1.50
C MET A 299 -5.71 -8.00 0.68
N GLU A 300 -6.00 -7.51 -0.54
CA GLU A 300 -5.52 -6.29 -1.19
C GLU A 300 -6.57 -5.16 -1.12
N CYS A 301 -6.14 -3.95 -0.83
CA CYS A 301 -7.03 -2.78 -0.73
C CYS A 301 -6.22 -1.49 -0.96
N GLY A 302 -6.30 -0.93 -2.17
CA GLY A 302 -5.76 0.37 -2.55
C GLY A 302 -6.87 1.28 -3.07
N CYS A 303 -6.59 2.56 -3.19
CA CYS A 303 -7.50 3.56 -3.75
C CYS A 303 -6.72 4.59 -4.56
N VAL A 304 -7.29 5.03 -5.68
CA VAL A 304 -6.87 6.22 -6.41
C VAL A 304 -7.95 7.28 -6.30
N LEU A 305 -7.55 8.51 -6.00
CA LEU A 305 -8.43 9.68 -6.00
C LEU A 305 -7.93 10.68 -7.05
N LEU A 306 -8.85 11.26 -7.81
CA LEU A 306 -8.56 12.37 -8.72
C LEU A 306 -9.35 13.59 -8.27
N ARG A 307 -8.74 14.76 -8.39
CA ARG A 307 -9.37 16.07 -8.13
C ARG A 307 -10.65 16.31 -8.95
N ASP A 308 -10.66 15.75 -10.18
CA ASP A 308 -11.83 15.70 -11.05
C ASP A 308 -12.06 14.23 -11.48
N ALA A 309 -13.08 13.61 -10.88
CA ALA A 309 -13.44 12.22 -11.16
C ALA A 309 -13.88 11.98 -12.62
N ALA A 310 -14.35 13.03 -13.33
CA ALA A 310 -14.75 12.89 -14.73
C ALA A 310 -13.59 12.50 -15.65
N ILE A 311 -12.37 12.85 -15.26
CA ILE A 311 -11.15 12.47 -16.02
C ILE A 311 -10.95 10.96 -16.03
N LEU A 312 -11.20 10.25 -14.91
CA LEU A 312 -11.14 8.79 -14.90
C LEU A 312 -12.11 8.20 -15.94
N LYS A 313 -13.34 8.67 -15.91
CA LYS A 313 -14.37 8.19 -16.84
C LYS A 313 -13.99 8.48 -18.30
N SER A 314 -13.43 9.64 -18.61
CA SER A 314 -13.01 9.96 -19.98
C SER A 314 -11.81 9.12 -20.44
N ALA A 315 -10.89 8.77 -19.54
CA ALA A 315 -9.69 8.00 -19.84
C ALA A 315 -9.94 6.49 -20.00
N TYR A 316 -10.95 5.94 -19.31
CA TYR A 316 -11.13 4.49 -19.21
C TYR A 316 -12.42 3.96 -19.86
N ARG A 317 -13.46 4.79 -20.00
CA ARG A 317 -14.76 4.33 -20.46
C ARG A 317 -14.71 3.87 -21.91
N ILE A 318 -15.05 2.60 -22.11
CA ILE A 318 -15.34 2.00 -23.42
C ILE A 318 -16.75 1.42 -23.36
N MET A 319 -17.56 1.67 -24.38
CA MET A 319 -18.96 1.24 -24.44
C MET A 319 -19.14 0.18 -25.52
N PRO A 320 -18.84 -1.09 -25.26
CA PRO A 320 -19.14 -2.16 -26.18
C PRO A 320 -20.64 -2.46 -26.21
N GLU A 321 -21.14 -3.00 -27.31
CA GLU A 321 -22.57 -3.26 -27.53
C GLU A 321 -23.21 -4.15 -26.45
N TYR A 322 -22.47 -5.15 -25.93
CA TYR A 322 -22.97 -6.06 -24.89
C TYR A 322 -23.13 -5.43 -23.51
N LEU A 323 -22.61 -4.21 -23.29
CA LEU A 323 -22.81 -3.43 -22.07
C LEU A 323 -23.88 -2.34 -22.21
N ALA A 324 -24.64 -2.30 -23.29
CA ALA A 324 -25.67 -1.29 -23.52
C ALA A 324 -26.70 -1.24 -22.37
N ASP A 325 -27.06 -2.38 -21.80
CA ASP A 325 -28.01 -2.47 -20.68
C ASP A 325 -27.45 -1.90 -19.37
N VAL A 326 -26.12 -1.89 -19.19
CA VAL A 326 -25.42 -1.37 -18.01
C VAL A 326 -25.43 0.17 -17.99
N HIS A 327 -25.61 0.82 -19.15
CA HIS A 327 -25.48 2.27 -19.32
C HIS A 327 -26.80 2.99 -19.60
N ARG A 328 -27.95 2.38 -19.27
CA ARG A 328 -29.27 2.95 -19.54
C ARG A 328 -29.61 4.19 -18.72
N ASN A 329 -29.09 4.29 -17.50
CA ASN A 329 -29.38 5.39 -16.59
C ASN A 329 -28.11 6.19 -16.28
N ILE A 330 -28.12 7.49 -16.59
CA ILE A 330 -26.97 8.40 -16.39
C ILE A 330 -26.64 8.63 -14.90
N ALA A 331 -27.61 8.41 -14.01
CA ALA A 331 -27.40 8.54 -12.57
C ALA A 331 -26.65 7.34 -11.95
N GLU A 332 -26.53 6.24 -12.70
CA GLU A 332 -25.85 5.03 -12.26
C GLU A 332 -24.33 5.14 -12.46
N VAL A 333 -23.58 4.93 -11.38
CA VAL A 333 -22.12 4.91 -11.46
C VAL A 333 -21.65 3.47 -11.62
N ASN A 334 -20.99 3.20 -12.74
CA ASN A 334 -20.39 1.90 -13.03
C ASN A 334 -18.90 1.96 -12.72
N PRO A 335 -18.40 1.31 -11.66
CA PRO A 335 -16.98 1.41 -11.29
C PRO A 335 -16.02 0.95 -12.40
N CYS A 336 -16.43 0.05 -13.30
CA CYS A 336 -15.62 -0.35 -14.44
C CYS A 336 -15.33 0.78 -15.45
N ASP A 337 -16.10 1.86 -15.44
CA ASP A 337 -15.88 3.03 -16.31
C ASP A 337 -14.69 3.90 -15.82
N TYR A 338 -14.17 3.63 -14.62
CA TYR A 338 -13.17 4.46 -13.94
C TYR A 338 -11.78 3.82 -13.84
N GLY A 339 -11.59 2.62 -14.42
CA GLY A 339 -10.32 1.92 -14.39
C GLY A 339 -10.25 0.73 -15.33
N ILE A 340 -9.14 0.02 -15.32
CA ILE A 340 -8.86 -1.07 -16.27
C ILE A 340 -9.68 -2.35 -16.03
N GLN A 341 -10.24 -2.54 -14.82
CA GLN A 341 -10.89 -3.79 -14.43
C GLN A 341 -12.41 -3.73 -14.65
N LEU A 342 -12.96 -4.64 -15.46
CA LEU A 342 -14.39 -4.88 -15.54
C LEU A 342 -14.87 -5.72 -14.34
N THR A 343 -14.24 -6.86 -14.10
CA THR A 343 -14.53 -7.70 -12.94
C THR A 343 -13.73 -7.19 -11.73
N ARG A 344 -14.45 -6.79 -10.69
CA ARG A 344 -13.88 -6.16 -9.50
C ARG A 344 -14.46 -6.78 -8.25
N SER A 345 -13.62 -7.01 -7.24
CA SER A 345 -14.03 -7.40 -5.90
C SER A 345 -14.56 -6.20 -5.10
N PHE A 346 -15.32 -6.48 -4.06
CA PHE A 346 -15.94 -5.46 -3.19
C PHE A 346 -14.96 -5.00 -2.10
N ARG A 347 -13.85 -4.34 -2.48
CA ARG A 347 -12.75 -3.92 -1.59
C ARG A 347 -13.16 -2.89 -0.53
N ALA A 348 -14.07 -1.99 -0.87
CA ALA A 348 -14.52 -0.93 0.02
C ALA A 348 -15.21 -1.45 1.29
N LEU A 349 -15.81 -2.65 1.24
CA LEU A 349 -16.49 -3.27 2.38
C LEU A 349 -15.56 -3.42 3.59
N LYS A 350 -14.29 -3.72 3.38
CA LYS A 350 -13.26 -3.85 4.42
C LYS A 350 -13.16 -2.59 5.27
N LEU A 351 -12.91 -1.45 4.62
CA LEU A 351 -12.75 -0.18 5.30
C LEU A 351 -14.08 0.29 5.91
N TRP A 352 -15.18 0.11 5.19
CA TRP A 352 -16.51 0.46 5.71
C TRP A 352 -16.84 -0.27 7.00
N MET A 353 -16.73 -1.61 7.00
CA MET A 353 -17.02 -2.42 8.19
C MET A 353 -16.07 -2.09 9.34
N SER A 354 -14.78 -1.91 9.06
CA SER A 354 -13.79 -1.57 10.09
C SER A 354 -14.08 -0.22 10.74
N VAL A 355 -14.42 0.81 9.95
CA VAL A 355 -14.78 2.14 10.47
C VAL A 355 -16.09 2.11 11.25
N GLN A 356 -17.09 1.36 10.77
CA GLN A 356 -18.36 1.20 11.50
C GLN A 356 -18.16 0.49 12.85
N TYR A 357 -17.26 -0.50 12.90
CA TYR A 357 -17.04 -1.29 14.11
C TYR A 357 -16.19 -0.57 15.15
N PHE A 358 -15.06 0.03 14.75
CA PHE A 358 -14.08 0.63 15.66
C PHE A 358 -14.27 2.14 15.87
N GLY A 359 -14.92 2.83 14.94
CA GLY A 359 -14.99 4.28 14.90
C GLY A 359 -13.69 4.96 14.46
N LEU A 360 -13.76 6.20 14.02
CA LEU A 360 -12.59 6.96 13.52
C LEU A 360 -11.54 7.25 14.60
N ASP A 361 -11.97 7.41 15.86
CA ASP A 361 -11.05 7.75 16.94
C ASP A 361 -10.07 6.63 17.24
N ALA A 362 -10.46 5.36 17.06
CA ALA A 362 -9.55 4.23 17.16
C ALA A 362 -8.47 4.27 16.08
N PHE A 363 -8.82 4.64 14.85
CA PHE A 363 -7.85 4.81 13.76
C PHE A 363 -6.90 5.98 14.02
N ARG A 364 -7.42 7.12 14.49
CA ARG A 364 -6.62 8.28 14.89
C ARG A 364 -5.60 7.93 15.97
N ALA A 365 -6.06 7.27 17.04
CA ALA A 365 -5.20 6.82 18.12
C ALA A 365 -4.11 5.84 17.64
N ALA A 366 -4.45 4.92 16.75
CA ALA A 366 -3.50 3.99 16.18
C ALA A 366 -2.43 4.68 15.31
N MET A 367 -2.81 5.74 14.58
CA MET A 367 -1.85 6.55 13.81
C MET A 367 -0.91 7.37 14.70
N GLU A 368 -1.44 8.05 15.72
CA GLU A 368 -0.62 8.78 16.70
C GLU A 368 0.35 7.85 17.42
N ARG A 369 -0.09 6.61 17.72
CA ARG A 369 0.78 5.59 18.27
C ARG A 369 1.92 5.24 17.30
N GLY A 370 1.67 5.11 16.00
CA GLY A 370 2.72 4.83 15.00
C GLY A 370 3.78 5.94 14.93
N PHE A 371 3.39 7.20 15.03
CA PHE A 371 4.32 8.33 15.16
C PHE A 371 5.16 8.21 16.45
N HIS A 372 4.49 8.02 17.58
CA HIS A 372 5.13 7.89 18.88
C HIS A 372 6.14 6.73 18.93
N LEU A 373 5.79 5.56 18.39
CA LEU A 373 6.66 4.39 18.41
C LEU A 373 7.93 4.58 17.58
N ALA A 374 7.86 5.30 16.45
CA ALA A 374 9.07 5.63 15.68
C ALA A 374 9.97 6.62 16.43
N GLU A 375 9.40 7.60 17.14
CA GLU A 375 10.14 8.55 17.99
C GLU A 375 10.75 7.84 19.20
N PHE A 376 10.04 6.90 19.80
CA PHE A 376 10.56 6.05 20.87
C PHE A 376 11.76 5.22 20.38
N ALA A 377 11.66 4.61 19.19
CA ALA A 377 12.77 3.87 18.60
C ALA A 377 14.00 4.77 18.35
N GLU A 378 13.78 5.99 17.84
CA GLU A 378 14.84 6.97 17.65
C GLU A 378 15.51 7.34 18.98
N ALA A 379 14.74 7.68 20.01
CA ALA A 379 15.25 8.05 21.32
C ALA A 379 16.11 6.91 21.93
N LYS A 380 15.60 5.69 21.87
CA LYS A 380 16.33 4.49 22.34
C LYS A 380 17.65 4.30 21.59
N LEU A 381 17.64 4.42 20.26
CA LEU A 381 18.86 4.29 19.44
C LEU A 381 19.90 5.37 19.73
N ARG A 382 19.48 6.59 20.06
CA ARG A 382 20.41 7.68 20.45
C ARG A 382 21.14 7.38 21.75
N ASP A 383 20.52 6.65 22.67
CA ASP A 383 21.10 6.22 23.93
C ASP A 383 22.00 4.97 23.79
N MET A 384 21.90 4.25 22.66
CA MET A 384 22.68 3.03 22.43
C MET A 384 24.04 3.33 21.78
N GLN A 385 25.12 2.83 22.40
CA GLN A 385 26.48 3.08 21.91
C GLN A 385 26.72 2.49 20.51
N GLY A 386 27.31 3.28 19.62
CA GLY A 386 27.72 2.86 18.28
C GLY A 386 26.64 3.04 17.20
N TRP A 387 25.43 3.40 17.58
CA TRP A 387 24.35 3.67 16.66
C TRP A 387 24.31 5.14 16.21
N GLU A 388 23.98 5.35 14.96
CA GLU A 388 23.81 6.66 14.33
C GLU A 388 22.41 6.75 13.72
N ILE A 389 21.67 7.80 14.03
CA ILE A 389 20.41 8.12 13.34
C ILE A 389 20.77 8.75 11.99
N VAL A 390 20.31 8.12 10.89
CA VAL A 390 20.53 8.61 9.53
C VAL A 390 19.42 9.56 9.09
N THR A 391 18.15 9.18 9.35
CA THR A 391 17.03 10.13 9.28
C THR A 391 16.25 10.07 10.59
N PRO A 392 15.85 11.22 11.16
CA PRO A 392 15.00 11.24 12.33
C PRO A 392 13.65 10.57 12.05
N ALA A 393 12.94 10.21 13.11
CA ALA A 393 11.62 9.63 13.01
C ALA A 393 10.65 10.58 12.31
N GLN A 394 10.05 10.12 11.22
CA GLN A 394 9.00 10.82 10.49
C GLN A 394 8.02 9.83 9.89
N MET A 395 6.73 10.14 9.92
CA MET A 395 5.66 9.29 9.37
C MET A 395 5.73 7.82 9.84
N GLY A 396 6.16 7.59 11.09
CA GLY A 396 6.28 6.23 11.62
C GLY A 396 7.51 5.45 11.14
N ILE A 397 8.47 6.11 10.47
CA ILE A 397 9.73 5.49 9.99
C ILE A 397 10.92 6.20 10.64
N VAL A 398 11.94 5.42 11.02
CA VAL A 398 13.27 5.89 11.42
C VAL A 398 14.33 5.06 10.71
N THR A 399 15.43 5.70 10.27
CA THR A 399 16.58 5.00 9.69
C THR A 399 17.84 5.21 10.52
N PHE A 400 18.64 4.17 10.63
CA PHE A 400 19.78 4.16 11.52
C PHE A 400 20.89 3.24 11.00
N HIS A 401 22.11 3.48 11.46
CA HIS A 401 23.29 2.76 11.02
C HIS A 401 24.18 2.36 12.19
N HIS A 402 24.83 1.21 12.06
CA HIS A 402 25.90 0.79 12.95
C HIS A 402 27.14 0.40 12.14
N PRO A 403 28.34 0.97 12.40
CA PRO A 403 29.52 0.81 11.54
C PRO A 403 30.09 -0.61 11.51
N LYS A 404 29.75 -1.44 12.49
CA LYS A 404 30.19 -2.84 12.57
C LYS A 404 29.18 -3.82 11.98
N ALA A 405 28.00 -3.37 11.52
CA ALA A 405 26.97 -4.26 11.05
C ALA A 405 27.29 -4.77 9.62
N ASP A 406 27.34 -6.08 9.47
CA ASP A 406 27.19 -6.77 8.19
C ASP A 406 25.68 -6.97 7.96
N TYR A 407 25.07 -6.09 7.17
CA TYR A 407 23.60 -6.05 7.01
C TYR A 407 23.03 -7.27 6.32
N GLU A 408 23.77 -7.96 5.49
CA GLU A 408 23.34 -9.19 4.83
C GLU A 408 23.26 -10.33 5.86
N LYS A 409 24.35 -10.56 6.60
CA LYS A 409 24.37 -11.57 7.68
C LYS A 409 23.35 -11.26 8.78
N LEU A 410 23.20 -9.97 9.14
CA LEU A 410 22.22 -9.56 10.13
C LEU A 410 20.78 -9.88 9.69
N HIS A 411 20.45 -9.63 8.43
CA HIS A 411 19.16 -9.97 7.86
C HIS A 411 18.89 -11.48 7.91
N ASP A 412 19.88 -12.27 7.49
CA ASP A 412 19.77 -13.74 7.49
C ASP A 412 19.63 -14.30 8.92
N ALA A 413 20.37 -13.73 9.88
CA ALA A 413 20.26 -14.11 11.28
C ALA A 413 18.88 -13.78 11.88
N MET A 414 18.35 -12.58 11.60
CA MET A 414 17.00 -12.20 12.04
C MET A 414 15.92 -13.14 11.47
N LEU A 415 16.03 -13.53 10.19
CA LEU A 415 15.13 -14.50 9.57
C LEU A 415 15.26 -15.89 10.18
N ALA A 416 16.50 -16.34 10.45
CA ALA A 416 16.76 -17.66 11.03
C ALA A 416 16.21 -17.77 12.45
N GLU A 417 16.37 -16.73 13.28
CA GLU A 417 15.86 -16.72 14.66
C GLU A 417 14.35 -16.45 14.71
N GLY A 418 13.78 -15.72 13.71
CA GLY A 418 12.34 -15.47 13.61
C GLY A 418 11.76 -14.57 14.71
N PHE A 419 12.62 -13.90 15.51
CA PHE A 419 12.18 -13.07 16.65
C PHE A 419 11.62 -11.71 16.21
N ALA A 420 12.34 -11.03 15.31
CA ALA A 420 11.97 -9.73 14.77
C ALA A 420 12.53 -9.57 13.35
N LEU A 421 11.95 -8.68 12.57
CA LEU A 421 12.45 -8.40 11.21
C LEU A 421 12.49 -6.91 10.94
N ALA A 422 13.69 -6.43 10.58
CA ALA A 422 13.94 -5.14 9.96
C ALA A 422 14.57 -5.34 8.58
N THR A 423 14.47 -4.35 7.70
CA THR A 423 15.13 -4.40 6.39
C THR A 423 16.15 -3.29 6.25
N SER A 424 17.20 -3.59 5.49
CA SER A 424 18.16 -2.57 5.06
C SER A 424 17.68 -1.85 3.79
N THR A 425 18.22 -0.65 3.59
CA THR A 425 18.12 0.09 2.34
C THR A 425 19.42 0.85 2.11
N VAL A 426 19.58 1.43 0.91
CA VAL A 426 20.74 2.27 0.60
C VAL A 426 20.30 3.72 0.50
N LEU A 427 20.86 4.58 1.35
CA LEU A 427 20.65 6.02 1.36
C LEU A 427 21.96 6.73 1.03
N LYS A 428 22.01 7.45 -0.08
CA LYS A 428 23.22 8.17 -0.56
C LYS A 428 24.50 7.29 -0.57
N GLY A 429 24.35 6.06 -1.04
CA GLY A 429 25.44 5.07 -1.13
C GLY A 429 25.79 4.36 0.17
N ARG A 430 25.11 4.64 1.28
CA ARG A 430 25.32 4.02 2.58
C ARG A 430 24.19 3.04 2.90
N THR A 431 24.52 1.81 3.25
CA THR A 431 23.54 0.82 3.74
C THR A 431 23.12 1.18 5.17
N VAL A 432 21.81 1.19 5.41
CA VAL A 432 21.20 1.54 6.69
C VAL A 432 20.08 0.56 7.02
N LEU A 433 19.76 0.37 8.29
CA LEU A 433 18.50 -0.26 8.70
C LEU A 433 17.37 0.77 8.74
N ARG A 434 16.17 0.27 8.58
CA ARG A 434 14.96 1.06 8.73
C ARG A 434 13.91 0.30 9.55
N PHE A 435 13.24 1.03 10.44
CA PHE A 435 12.05 0.58 11.13
C PHE A 435 10.84 1.35 10.61
N CYS A 436 9.76 0.63 10.32
CA CYS A 436 8.45 1.20 10.10
C CYS A 436 7.52 0.70 11.22
N ALA A 437 7.18 1.59 12.17
CA ALA A 437 6.53 1.27 13.43
C ALA A 437 5.01 1.59 13.41
N ILE A 438 4.34 1.36 12.28
CA ILE A 438 2.90 1.70 12.12
C ILE A 438 1.94 0.59 12.58
N ASN A 439 2.44 -0.57 12.99
CA ASN A 439 1.59 -1.67 13.44
C ASN A 439 0.93 -1.34 14.79
N PRO A 440 -0.39 -1.32 14.90
CA PRO A 440 -1.09 -0.98 16.15
C PRO A 440 -0.89 -1.99 17.28
N ARG A 441 -0.39 -3.20 16.97
CA ARG A 441 -0.06 -4.23 17.98
C ARG A 441 1.31 -4.01 18.62
N THR A 442 2.20 -3.26 17.96
CA THR A 442 3.56 -3.02 18.45
C THR A 442 3.54 -2.22 19.75
N THR A 443 4.41 -2.61 20.69
CA THR A 443 4.63 -1.94 21.96
C THR A 443 6.02 -1.33 22.03
N GLU A 444 6.28 -0.45 22.99
CA GLU A 444 7.62 0.06 23.27
C GLU A 444 8.57 -1.06 23.70
N ASP A 445 8.05 -2.08 24.37
CA ASP A 445 8.81 -3.26 24.75
C ASP A 445 9.23 -4.09 23.55
N ASP A 446 8.34 -4.28 22.56
CA ASP A 446 8.68 -4.95 21.28
C ASP A 446 9.82 -4.22 20.57
N ILE A 447 9.82 -2.89 20.55
CA ILE A 447 10.89 -2.08 19.97
C ILE A 447 12.18 -2.26 20.77
N SER A 448 12.12 -2.14 22.10
CA SER A 448 13.28 -2.28 22.98
C SER A 448 13.93 -3.65 22.81
N GLN A 449 13.15 -4.72 22.89
CA GLN A 449 13.64 -6.09 22.71
C GLN A 449 14.20 -6.31 21.30
N THR A 450 13.61 -5.71 20.27
CA THR A 450 14.10 -5.83 18.89
C THR A 450 15.44 -5.14 18.72
N LEU A 451 15.63 -3.94 19.27
CA LEU A 451 16.90 -3.21 19.21
C LEU A 451 18.00 -3.94 19.98
N ASP A 452 17.69 -4.46 21.16
CA ASP A 452 18.62 -5.28 21.96
C ASP A 452 19.00 -6.57 21.22
N HIS A 453 18.04 -7.20 20.56
CA HIS A 453 18.25 -8.38 19.72
C HIS A 453 19.18 -8.09 18.54
N ILE A 454 18.94 -7.02 17.79
CA ILE A 454 19.79 -6.59 16.67
C ILE A 454 21.21 -6.28 17.16
N ASN A 455 21.34 -5.58 18.27
CA ASN A 455 22.63 -5.25 18.86
C ASN A 455 23.42 -6.50 19.26
N ARG A 456 22.77 -7.52 19.82
CA ARG A 456 23.36 -8.82 20.13
C ARG A 456 23.85 -9.53 18.85
N LEU A 457 23.03 -9.56 17.79
CA LEU A 457 23.41 -10.18 16.52
C LEU A 457 24.62 -9.50 15.89
N ILE A 458 24.73 -8.17 15.94
CA ILE A 458 25.91 -7.45 15.42
C ILE A 458 27.20 -7.80 16.18
N GLN A 459 27.11 -8.11 17.48
CA GLN A 459 28.26 -8.51 18.27
C GLN A 459 28.72 -9.94 17.98
N GLN A 460 27.85 -10.77 17.38
CA GLN A 460 28.13 -12.16 17.06
C GLN A 460 28.60 -12.36 15.61
N THR A 461 28.36 -11.39 14.74
CA THR A 461 28.76 -11.39 13.31
C THR A 461 30.01 -10.58 13.07
#